data_eab3a71e9450b104299f8a631d241455
#
_entry.id   eab3a71e9450b104299f8a631d241455
#
_cell.length_a   1.000
_cell.length_b   1.000
_cell.length_c   1.000
_cell.angle_alpha   90.00
_cell.angle_beta   90.00
_cell.angle_gamma   90.00
#
_symmetry.space_group_name_H-M   'P 1'
#
loop_
_entity.id
_entity.type
_entity.pdbx_description
1 polymer ?
#
loop_
_entity_poly.entity_id
_entity_poly.type
_entity_poly.pdbx_seq_one_letter_code
_entity_poly.pdbx_strand_id
1 'polypeptide(L)'
;MADNNQSNSRDSFSSKFGVIAAAAGSAIGLGNIWRFPYVAGENGGGAFLLLNLAFILAIGVPVMLSELLIGRKAQLNIFGAFRKLAPGKPWYLVGLMGVGAAFMILSFYAVVAGWTLEYAFYALQNEFAGKTAEELTVIFNDLTGATWRPVVFMLIFMAISALIVRSGVKKG
;
A
#
# COMPACT_ATOMS: atom_id res chain seq x y z
N MET A 1 -41.81 -2.58 -21.54
CA MET A 1 -40.95 -2.44 -20.34
C MET A 1 -39.58 -2.94 -20.71
N ALA A 2 -38.67 -2.03 -21.00
CA ALA A 2 -37.28 -2.39 -21.38
C ALA A 2 -36.50 -2.73 -20.11
N ASP A 3 -36.03 -3.95 -20.08
CA ASP A 3 -35.16 -4.49 -19.01
C ASP A 3 -33.80 -3.79 -19.09
N ASN A 4 -33.60 -2.81 -18.23
CA ASN A 4 -32.36 -2.05 -18.12
C ASN A 4 -31.38 -2.83 -17.24
N ASN A 5 -31.01 -4.03 -17.70
CA ASN A 5 -30.01 -4.88 -17.06
C ASN A 5 -28.62 -4.37 -17.50
N GLN A 6 -28.25 -3.16 -17.05
CA GLN A 6 -26.85 -2.75 -17.07
C GLN A 6 -26.11 -3.61 -16.07
N SER A 7 -25.63 -4.75 -16.54
CA SER A 7 -24.61 -5.53 -15.84
C SER A 7 -23.41 -4.60 -15.64
N ASN A 8 -23.26 -4.11 -14.43
CA ASN A 8 -22.09 -3.37 -13.96
C ASN A 8 -20.89 -4.34 -14.05
N SER A 9 -20.37 -4.53 -15.27
CA SER A 9 -19.19 -5.37 -15.49
C SER A 9 -18.03 -4.71 -14.76
N ARG A 10 -17.64 -5.29 -13.63
CA ARG A 10 -16.44 -4.86 -12.93
C ARG A 10 -15.26 -4.94 -13.89
N ASP A 11 -14.46 -3.90 -13.92
CA ASP A 11 -13.18 -3.93 -14.62
C ASP A 11 -12.33 -5.09 -14.07
N SER A 12 -11.84 -5.92 -15.00
CA SER A 12 -10.98 -7.06 -14.70
C SER A 12 -9.70 -6.95 -15.50
N PHE A 13 -8.62 -7.48 -14.95
CA PHE A 13 -7.35 -7.55 -15.66
C PHE A 13 -7.49 -8.40 -16.91
N SER A 14 -6.99 -7.90 -18.03
CA SER A 14 -7.07 -8.57 -19.33
C SER A 14 -6.07 -9.72 -19.50
N SER A 15 -5.04 -9.80 -18.67
CA SER A 15 -3.98 -10.79 -18.77
C SER A 15 -3.57 -11.39 -17.43
N LYS A 16 -3.10 -12.64 -17.44
CA LYS A 16 -2.53 -13.30 -16.23
C LYS A 16 -1.31 -12.55 -15.72
N PHE A 17 -0.49 -12.00 -16.60
CA PHE A 17 0.66 -11.19 -16.23
C PHE A 17 0.24 -9.91 -15.49
N GLY A 18 -0.83 -9.22 -15.94
CA GLY A 18 -1.37 -8.05 -15.26
C GLY A 18 -1.83 -8.36 -13.83
N VAL A 19 -2.48 -9.51 -13.61
CA VAL A 19 -2.88 -9.95 -12.26
C VAL A 19 -1.66 -10.18 -11.37
N ILE A 20 -0.63 -10.87 -11.88
CA ILE A 20 0.60 -11.15 -11.12
C ILE A 20 1.36 -9.85 -10.82
N ALA A 21 1.50 -8.98 -11.82
CA ALA A 21 2.18 -7.69 -11.66
C ALA A 21 1.46 -6.79 -10.63
N ALA A 22 0.13 -6.74 -10.69
CA ALA A 22 -0.67 -5.97 -9.72
C ALA A 22 -0.56 -6.56 -8.30
N ALA A 23 -0.59 -7.90 -8.17
CA ALA A 23 -0.42 -8.56 -6.87
C ALA A 23 1.00 -8.33 -6.31
N ALA A 24 2.04 -8.45 -7.15
CA ALA A 24 3.42 -8.16 -6.76
C ALA A 24 3.60 -6.68 -6.37
N GLY A 25 3.07 -5.74 -7.17
CA GLY A 25 3.13 -4.31 -6.89
C GLY A 25 2.40 -3.93 -5.59
N SER A 26 1.28 -4.58 -5.31
CA SER A 26 0.55 -4.42 -4.05
C SER A 26 1.31 -4.98 -2.84
N ALA A 27 2.10 -6.04 -3.04
CA ALA A 27 2.90 -6.66 -1.98
C ALA A 27 4.19 -5.90 -1.68
N ILE A 28 4.77 -5.21 -2.67
CA ILE A 28 5.99 -4.42 -2.52
C ILE A 28 5.60 -3.05 -1.96
N GLY A 29 5.78 -2.90 -0.65
CA GLY A 29 5.51 -1.65 0.03
C GLY A 29 6.76 -1.04 0.65
N LEU A 30 6.61 0.18 1.15
CA LEU A 30 7.66 0.91 1.84
C LEU A 30 8.28 0.12 2.99
N GLY A 31 7.47 -0.65 3.71
CA GLY A 31 7.92 -1.53 4.78
C GLY A 31 8.95 -2.55 4.32
N ASN A 32 8.79 -3.13 3.14
CA ASN A 32 9.68 -4.14 2.60
C ASN A 32 11.03 -3.55 2.16
N ILE A 33 11.00 -2.33 1.62
CA ILE A 33 12.19 -1.68 1.05
C ILE A 33 13.01 -0.99 2.15
N TRP A 34 12.35 -0.36 3.10
CA TRP A 34 12.99 0.44 4.14
C TRP A 34 13.05 -0.28 5.48
N ARG A 35 11.89 -0.56 6.09
CA ARG A 35 11.83 -1.01 7.48
C ARG A 35 12.32 -2.44 7.66
N PHE A 36 11.95 -3.34 6.76
CA PHE A 36 12.28 -4.76 6.92
C PHE A 36 13.79 -5.05 6.89
N PRO A 37 14.60 -4.50 5.94
CA PRO A 37 16.05 -4.69 5.96
C PRO A 37 16.70 -4.14 7.22
N TYR A 38 16.24 -2.99 7.71
CA TYR A 38 16.73 -2.40 8.95
C TYR A 38 16.46 -3.30 10.15
N VAL A 39 15.21 -3.73 10.33
CA VAL A 39 14.82 -4.61 11.44
C VAL A 39 15.54 -5.96 11.36
N ALA A 40 15.72 -6.51 10.15
CA ALA A 40 16.46 -7.75 9.96
C ALA A 40 17.93 -7.61 10.40
N GLY A 41 18.59 -6.50 10.04
CA GLY A 41 19.95 -6.19 10.46
C GLY A 41 20.11 -6.09 11.97
N GLU A 42 19.20 -5.39 12.63
CA GLU A 42 19.19 -5.16 14.08
C GLU A 42 18.90 -6.45 14.90
N ASN A 43 18.21 -7.44 14.31
CA ASN A 43 17.70 -8.63 15.01
C ASN A 43 18.37 -9.94 14.54
N GLY A 44 19.65 -9.91 14.21
CA GLY A 44 20.42 -11.12 13.91
C GLY A 44 20.37 -11.59 12.45
N GLY A 45 19.98 -10.70 11.51
CA GLY A 45 20.13 -10.91 10.08
C GLY A 45 19.49 -12.22 9.57
N GLY A 46 20.34 -13.21 9.26
CA GLY A 46 19.89 -14.49 8.68
C GLY A 46 18.94 -15.29 9.57
N ALA A 47 19.16 -15.31 10.88
CA ALA A 47 18.28 -15.99 11.84
C ALA A 47 16.89 -15.36 11.86
N PHE A 48 16.80 -14.03 11.85
CA PHE A 48 15.55 -13.30 11.74
C PHE A 48 14.82 -13.64 10.42
N LEU A 49 15.53 -13.70 9.30
CA LEU A 49 14.93 -14.05 8.00
C LEU A 49 14.34 -15.45 7.99
N LEU A 50 15.03 -16.44 8.54
CA LEU A 50 14.53 -17.81 8.65
C LEU A 50 13.26 -17.90 9.51
N LEU A 51 13.28 -17.23 10.67
CA LEU A 51 12.12 -17.18 11.56
C LEU A 51 10.93 -16.49 10.90
N ASN A 52 11.19 -15.36 10.23
CA ASN A 52 10.17 -14.63 9.48
C ASN A 52 9.55 -15.49 8.37
N LEU A 53 10.38 -16.25 7.63
CA LEU A 53 9.90 -17.16 6.61
C LEU A 53 9.01 -18.26 7.20
N ALA A 54 9.38 -18.82 8.35
CA ALA A 54 8.54 -19.80 9.05
C ALA A 54 7.18 -19.21 9.44
N PHE A 55 7.14 -17.99 9.96
CA PHE A 55 5.88 -17.30 10.29
C PHE A 55 5.06 -16.95 9.05
N ILE A 56 5.69 -16.56 7.94
CA ILE A 56 4.96 -16.35 6.67
C ILE A 56 4.27 -17.63 6.24
N LEU A 57 4.95 -18.78 6.29
CA LEU A 57 4.35 -20.06 5.91
C LEU A 57 3.26 -20.52 6.88
N ALA A 58 3.52 -20.39 8.20
CA ALA A 58 2.59 -20.90 9.22
C ALA A 58 1.36 -20.01 9.43
N ILE A 59 1.50 -18.69 9.29
CA ILE A 59 0.44 -17.72 9.61
C ILE A 59 0.06 -16.93 8.36
N GLY A 60 1.04 -16.39 7.65
CA GLY A 60 0.81 -15.49 6.51
C GLY A 60 0.03 -16.14 5.38
N VAL A 61 0.43 -17.36 4.99
CA VAL A 61 -0.25 -18.10 3.90
C VAL A 61 -1.71 -18.45 4.26
N PRO A 62 -2.03 -19.03 5.42
CA PRO A 62 -3.43 -19.28 5.82
C PRO A 62 -4.28 -18.02 5.87
N VAL A 63 -3.76 -16.91 6.40
CA VAL A 63 -4.48 -15.63 6.46
C VAL A 63 -4.75 -15.12 5.05
N MET A 64 -3.75 -15.07 4.18
CA MET A 64 -3.90 -14.63 2.80
C MET A 64 -4.93 -15.48 2.03
N LEU A 65 -4.90 -16.81 2.18
CA LEU A 65 -5.86 -17.69 1.56
C LEU A 65 -7.29 -17.41 2.06
N SER A 66 -7.46 -17.16 3.36
CA SER A 66 -8.75 -16.80 3.95
C SER A 66 -9.29 -15.49 3.38
N GLU A 67 -8.46 -14.48 3.23
CA GLU A 67 -8.82 -13.19 2.62
C GLU A 67 -9.24 -13.35 1.15
N LEU A 68 -8.46 -14.11 0.37
CA LEU A 68 -8.78 -14.40 -1.02
C LEU A 68 -10.10 -15.16 -1.16
N LEU A 69 -10.38 -16.12 -0.29
CA LEU A 69 -11.64 -16.87 -0.28
C LEU A 69 -12.84 -15.96 0.05
N ILE A 70 -12.71 -15.10 1.05
CA ILE A 70 -13.73 -14.11 1.41
C ILE A 70 -13.99 -13.17 0.25
N GLY A 71 -12.93 -12.58 -0.33
CA GLY A 71 -13.04 -11.67 -1.45
C GLY A 71 -13.68 -12.30 -2.68
N ARG A 72 -13.25 -13.53 -3.03
CA ARG A 72 -13.79 -14.29 -4.17
C ARG A 72 -15.26 -14.65 -3.98
N LYS A 73 -15.67 -15.03 -2.77
CA LYS A 73 -17.06 -15.42 -2.48
C LYS A 73 -17.98 -14.21 -2.38
N ALA A 74 -17.54 -13.13 -1.77
CA ALA A 74 -18.35 -11.94 -1.55
C ALA A 74 -18.47 -11.06 -2.80
N GLN A 75 -17.38 -10.88 -3.57
CA GLN A 75 -17.27 -9.97 -4.72
C GLN A 75 -17.66 -8.53 -4.37
N LEU A 76 -17.35 -8.09 -3.15
CA LEU A 76 -17.66 -6.78 -2.58
C LEU A 76 -16.41 -6.22 -1.89
N ASN A 77 -16.46 -4.95 -1.48
CA ASN A 77 -15.46 -4.39 -0.60
C ASN A 77 -15.48 -5.08 0.78
N ILE A 78 -14.47 -4.85 1.62
CA ILE A 78 -14.30 -5.54 2.90
C ILE A 78 -15.54 -5.40 3.80
N PHE A 79 -16.14 -4.20 3.91
CA PHE A 79 -17.36 -3.98 4.71
C PHE A 79 -18.54 -4.76 4.16
N GLY A 80 -18.79 -4.66 2.86
CA GLY A 80 -19.86 -5.38 2.18
C GLY A 80 -19.70 -6.89 2.22
N ALA A 81 -18.45 -7.38 2.16
CA ALA A 81 -18.15 -8.81 2.22
C ALA A 81 -18.60 -9.44 3.54
N PHE A 82 -18.19 -8.85 4.66
CA PHE A 82 -18.60 -9.36 5.98
C PHE A 82 -20.12 -9.26 6.21
N ARG A 83 -20.74 -8.16 5.76
CA ARG A 83 -22.19 -7.98 5.86
C ARG A 83 -22.96 -9.02 5.03
N LYS A 84 -22.47 -9.36 3.84
CA LYS A 84 -23.08 -10.35 2.94
C LYS A 84 -22.90 -11.78 3.44
N LEU A 85 -21.70 -12.12 3.93
CA LEU A 85 -21.38 -13.50 4.30
C LEU A 85 -21.87 -13.88 5.70
N ALA A 86 -22.13 -12.90 6.57
CA ALA A 86 -22.62 -13.11 7.92
C ALA A 86 -23.78 -12.15 8.24
N PRO A 87 -24.95 -12.31 7.58
CA PRO A 87 -26.09 -11.43 7.78
C PRO A 87 -26.60 -11.55 9.23
N GLY A 88 -26.99 -10.41 9.81
CA GLY A 88 -27.50 -10.35 11.18
C GLY A 88 -26.46 -10.49 12.29
N LYS A 89 -25.18 -10.72 11.96
CA LYS A 89 -24.08 -10.81 12.94
C LYS A 89 -23.19 -9.55 12.88
N PRO A 90 -22.53 -9.18 13.99
CA PRO A 90 -21.73 -7.95 14.08
C PRO A 90 -20.38 -8.02 13.33
N TRP A 91 -20.15 -9.02 12.49
CA TRP A 91 -18.90 -9.19 11.73
C TRP A 91 -18.61 -8.03 10.76
N TYR A 92 -19.61 -7.22 10.42
CA TYR A 92 -19.40 -5.99 9.65
C TYR A 92 -18.45 -5.00 10.36
N LEU A 93 -18.35 -5.09 11.70
CA LEU A 93 -17.40 -4.26 12.48
C LEU A 93 -15.95 -4.56 12.10
N VAL A 94 -15.61 -5.82 11.82
CA VAL A 94 -14.26 -6.18 11.32
C VAL A 94 -13.98 -5.49 9.99
N GLY A 95 -14.97 -5.46 9.09
CA GLY A 95 -14.86 -4.71 7.84
C GLY A 95 -14.69 -3.21 8.06
N LEU A 96 -15.42 -2.63 9.01
CA LEU A 96 -15.28 -1.22 9.37
C LEU A 96 -13.89 -0.91 9.97
N MET A 97 -13.41 -1.77 10.86
CA MET A 97 -12.04 -1.66 11.42
C MET A 97 -10.98 -1.74 10.31
N GLY A 98 -11.15 -2.62 9.33
CA GLY A 98 -10.27 -2.73 8.18
C GLY A 98 -10.23 -1.45 7.34
N VAL A 99 -11.38 -0.81 7.10
CA VAL A 99 -11.45 0.48 6.41
C VAL A 99 -10.76 1.57 7.23
N GLY A 100 -10.99 1.62 8.54
CA GLY A 100 -10.33 2.56 9.44
C GLY A 100 -8.80 2.38 9.47
N ALA A 101 -8.33 1.15 9.56
CA ALA A 101 -6.91 0.82 9.50
C ALA A 101 -6.28 1.24 8.17
N ALA A 102 -6.94 0.98 7.04
CA ALA A 102 -6.49 1.40 5.72
C ALA A 102 -6.38 2.92 5.60
N PHE A 103 -7.33 3.65 6.17
CA PHE A 103 -7.31 5.13 6.21
C PHE A 103 -6.11 5.65 7.03
N MET A 104 -5.87 5.08 8.20
CA MET A 104 -4.73 5.47 9.06
C MET A 104 -3.39 5.15 8.38
N ILE A 105 -3.28 3.98 7.75
CA ILE A 105 -2.09 3.59 6.98
C ILE A 105 -1.87 4.57 5.82
N LEU A 106 -2.90 4.88 5.04
CA LEU A 106 -2.81 5.80 3.92
C LEU A 106 -2.33 7.19 4.37
N SER A 107 -2.80 7.69 5.51
CA SER A 107 -2.39 8.98 6.06
C SER A 107 -0.87 9.03 6.29
N PHE A 108 -0.30 7.99 6.90
CA PHE A 108 1.15 7.89 7.11
C PHE A 108 1.91 7.71 5.78
N TYR A 109 1.45 6.79 4.93
CA TYR A 109 2.12 6.49 3.67
C TYR A 109 2.12 7.67 2.70
N ALA A 110 1.06 8.47 2.69
CA ALA A 110 0.99 9.66 1.85
C ALA A 110 2.09 10.68 2.18
N VAL A 111 2.39 10.88 3.47
CA VAL A 111 3.47 11.76 3.91
C VAL A 111 4.83 11.23 3.46
N VAL A 112 5.12 9.96 3.71
CA VAL A 112 6.41 9.35 3.32
C VAL A 112 6.57 9.29 1.80
N ALA A 113 5.48 9.05 1.07
CA ALA A 113 5.51 9.12 -0.40
C ALA A 113 5.77 10.55 -0.90
N GLY A 114 5.26 11.56 -0.20
CA GLY A 114 5.62 12.96 -0.46
C GLY A 114 7.12 13.21 -0.28
N TRP A 115 7.72 12.72 0.80
CA TRP A 115 9.19 12.79 0.99
C TRP A 115 9.94 12.11 -0.15
N THR A 116 9.47 10.94 -0.60
CA THR A 116 10.11 10.23 -1.71
C THR A 116 10.09 11.04 -3.00
N LEU A 117 9.00 11.74 -3.30
CA LEU A 117 8.94 12.66 -4.44
C LEU A 117 9.92 13.83 -4.30
N GLU A 118 10.04 14.41 -3.12
CA GLU A 118 10.99 15.50 -2.87
C GLU A 118 12.44 15.03 -2.98
N TYR A 119 12.75 13.83 -2.47
CA TYR A 119 14.06 13.20 -2.64
C TYR A 119 14.39 12.92 -4.11
N ALA A 120 13.40 12.45 -4.89
CA ALA A 120 13.58 12.27 -6.32
C ALA A 120 13.91 13.62 -7.01
N PHE A 121 13.26 14.70 -6.60
CA PHE A 121 13.55 16.04 -7.10
C PHE A 121 14.97 16.52 -6.73
N TYR A 122 15.42 16.29 -5.50
CA TYR A 122 16.81 16.58 -5.08
C TYR A 122 17.83 15.74 -5.84
N ALA A 123 17.53 14.47 -6.10
CA ALA A 123 18.40 13.61 -6.90
C ALA A 123 18.56 14.13 -8.34
N LEU A 124 17.48 14.62 -8.96
CA LEU A 124 17.53 15.25 -10.28
C LEU A 124 18.38 16.54 -10.30
N GLN A 125 18.43 17.26 -9.19
CA GLN A 125 19.25 18.46 -9.03
C GLN A 125 20.70 18.13 -8.61
N ASN A 126 21.05 16.86 -8.49
CA ASN A 126 22.36 16.38 -8.05
C ASN A 126 22.75 16.85 -6.62
N GLU A 127 21.77 17.10 -5.77
CA GLU A 127 21.96 17.63 -4.40
C GLU A 127 22.64 16.65 -3.44
N PHE A 128 22.73 15.37 -3.79
CA PHE A 128 23.35 14.34 -2.95
C PHE A 128 24.82 14.06 -3.30
N ALA A 129 25.30 14.52 -4.46
CA ALA A 129 26.64 14.19 -4.92
C ALA A 129 27.70 14.83 -4.04
N GLY A 130 28.65 14.01 -3.59
CA GLY A 130 29.81 14.47 -2.80
C GLY A 130 29.49 14.83 -1.34
N LYS A 131 28.25 14.63 -0.89
CA LYS A 131 27.85 14.90 0.50
C LYS A 131 28.22 13.76 1.44
N THR A 132 28.59 14.13 2.66
CA THR A 132 28.86 13.18 3.75
C THR A 132 27.55 12.65 4.35
N ALA A 133 27.63 11.60 5.18
CA ALA A 133 26.47 11.03 5.87
C ALA A 133 25.81 12.06 6.82
N GLU A 134 26.62 12.92 7.44
CA GLU A 134 26.13 13.99 8.31
C GLU A 134 25.35 15.04 7.52
N GLU A 135 25.86 15.47 6.37
CA GLU A 135 25.18 16.42 5.50
C GLU A 135 23.87 15.86 4.93
N LEU A 136 23.84 14.57 4.58
CA LEU A 136 22.61 13.89 4.16
C LEU A 136 21.57 13.81 5.30
N THR A 137 22.04 13.63 6.54
CA THR A 137 21.16 13.64 7.72
C THR A 137 20.56 15.02 7.95
N VAL A 138 21.32 16.08 7.74
CA VAL A 138 20.80 17.47 7.81
C VAL A 138 19.71 17.68 6.78
N ILE A 139 19.92 17.27 5.52
CA ILE A 139 18.89 17.38 4.46
C ILE A 139 17.61 16.67 4.87
N PHE A 140 17.71 15.46 5.47
CA PHE A 140 16.56 14.72 5.95
C PHE A 140 15.83 15.44 7.09
N ASN A 141 16.56 15.95 8.06
CA ASN A 141 15.99 16.68 9.18
C ASN A 141 15.31 17.98 8.74
N ASP A 142 15.92 18.70 7.81
CA ASP A 142 15.34 19.92 7.22
C ASP A 142 14.05 19.63 6.46
N LEU A 143 14.02 18.51 5.72
CA LEU A 143 12.82 18.05 5.02
C LEU A 143 11.70 17.71 6.01
N THR A 144 12.00 16.85 7.00
CA THR A 144 11.00 16.37 7.95
C THR A 144 10.54 17.45 8.94
N GLY A 145 11.41 18.41 9.24
CA GLY A 145 11.12 19.56 10.09
C GLY A 145 10.40 20.72 9.40
N ALA A 146 10.39 20.74 8.06
CA ALA A 146 9.71 21.78 7.32
C ALA A 146 8.18 21.69 7.44
N THR A 147 7.52 22.83 7.70
CA THR A 147 6.07 22.83 7.94
C THR A 147 5.26 22.60 6.67
N TRP A 148 5.60 23.24 5.57
CA TRP A 148 4.78 23.25 4.35
C TRP A 148 5.28 22.34 3.23
N ARG A 149 6.58 22.14 3.11
CA ARG A 149 7.17 21.36 2.02
C ARG A 149 6.67 19.90 1.99
N PRO A 150 6.71 19.13 3.09
CA PRO A 150 6.18 17.78 3.10
C PRO A 150 4.69 17.71 2.75
N VAL A 151 3.90 18.70 3.18
CA VAL A 151 2.46 18.77 2.88
C VAL A 151 2.22 19.00 1.39
N VAL A 152 2.97 19.88 0.75
CA VAL A 152 2.84 20.16 -0.69
C VAL A 152 3.17 18.90 -1.50
N PHE A 153 4.31 18.24 -1.23
CA PHE A 153 4.68 17.02 -1.94
C PHE A 153 3.71 15.86 -1.66
N MET A 154 3.20 15.74 -0.44
CA MET A 154 2.13 14.80 -0.10
C MET A 154 0.87 15.04 -0.96
N LEU A 155 0.43 16.29 -1.09
CA LEU A 155 -0.74 16.64 -1.90
C LEU A 155 -0.50 16.36 -3.40
N ILE A 156 0.69 16.63 -3.92
CA ILE A 156 1.08 16.28 -5.29
C ILE A 156 1.01 14.77 -5.49
N PHE A 157 1.58 13.98 -4.59
CA PHE A 157 1.50 12.52 -4.64
C PHE A 157 0.07 12.02 -4.62
N MET A 158 -0.76 12.55 -3.73
CA MET A 158 -2.18 12.20 -3.62
C MET A 158 -2.95 12.55 -4.89
N ALA A 159 -2.68 13.71 -5.49
CA ALA A 159 -3.30 14.11 -6.75
C ALA A 159 -2.93 13.18 -7.90
N ILE A 160 -1.64 12.85 -8.05
CA ILE A 160 -1.16 11.89 -9.06
C ILE A 160 -1.81 10.53 -8.86
N SER A 161 -1.81 10.02 -7.63
CA SER A 161 -2.43 8.74 -7.28
C SER A 161 -3.93 8.73 -7.60
N ALA A 162 -4.65 9.80 -7.26
CA ALA A 162 -6.08 9.93 -7.56
C ALA A 162 -6.36 9.94 -9.06
N LEU A 163 -5.52 10.61 -9.86
CA LEU A 163 -5.65 10.63 -11.32
C LEU A 163 -5.43 9.23 -11.91
N ILE A 164 -4.40 8.50 -11.44
CA ILE A 164 -4.14 7.13 -11.89
C ILE A 164 -5.31 6.21 -11.54
N VAL A 165 -5.78 6.24 -10.30
CA VAL A 165 -6.91 5.42 -9.85
C VAL A 165 -8.19 5.74 -10.63
N ARG A 166 -8.44 7.04 -10.91
CA ARG A 166 -9.59 7.47 -11.72
C ARG A 166 -9.53 6.95 -13.16
N SER A 167 -8.34 6.76 -13.72
CA SER A 167 -8.15 6.20 -15.06
C SER A 167 -8.57 4.74 -15.18
N GLY A 168 -8.73 4.05 -14.06
CA GLY A 168 -9.16 2.65 -13.96
C GLY A 168 -8.06 1.64 -14.31
N VAL A 169 -8.33 0.36 -14.01
CA VAL A 169 -7.37 -0.76 -14.10
C VAL A 169 -6.84 -1.01 -15.52
N LYS A 170 -7.53 -0.54 -16.56
CA LYS A 170 -7.14 -0.75 -17.97
C LYS A 170 -6.28 0.38 -18.55
N LYS A 171 -6.28 1.54 -17.93
CA LYS A 171 -5.61 2.75 -18.44
C LYS A 171 -4.65 3.39 -17.41
N GLY A 172 -4.72 2.99 -16.15
CA GLY A 172 -3.89 3.50 -15.06
C GLY A 172 -2.58 2.76 -14.85
#